data_307e0f1e650cebf79325b2d83c0d7109
#
_entry.id   307e0f1e650cebf79325b2d83c0d7109
#
_cell.length_a   1.000
_cell.length_b   1.000
_cell.length_c   1.000
_cell.angle_alpha   90.00
_cell.angle_beta   90.00
_cell.angle_gamma   90.00
#
_symmetry.space_group_name_H-M   'P 1'
#
loop_
_entity.id
_entity.type
_entity.pdbx_description
1 polymer ?
#
loop_
_entity_poly.entity_id
_entity_poly.type
_entity_poly.pdbx_seq_one_letter_code
_entity_poly.pdbx_strand_id
1 'polypeptide(L)'
;MSDLTSLTLKAALDGLENKSFSSTELTKAHVEALEGARALNAYVLETPEQAMEMAKASDARRASGDAGRLDGAPLGVKDLFCTKGVRSTAGSKIIGDFVPLYESTVTANLWRDGAVMLGKLNLDEFAMGSSNETSAFGPVVNPWRAMGGNANLTPGGSSGGSAAAVAAELCLGATATDTGGSIRQPASFTGTVGVKPTYGRCSRWGIVAFASSLDQAGPMARSVEDAAILLTSMAGHDPKDSTSLTAETPNFASFVGKSVKGLRIGVPKEYRVDNMPAEIDALWEKGIAWLREAGCEIVEVSLPHTKYALPAYYIIAPAEASSNLARYDGMRYGLRVEGANLTDTYEKSRAAGFGAEVRRRIMIGTYVLSAGYYDAYYIKALKVRRRIADDFDQAFEKVDALLTPTAPSAAFSLGDKADDPVAMYLNDIFTVTVNLAGLPGMSIPAGLDSAGLPLGLQLIGRALDEGTLFSLGAALEKAAAFRAKPQKWW
;
A
#
# COMPACT_ATOMS: atom_id res chain seq x y z
N MET A 1 -27.43 8.84 16.67
CA MET A 1 -26.69 7.59 16.40
C MET A 1 -25.25 7.98 16.19
N SER A 2 -24.30 7.32 16.85
CA SER A 2 -22.88 7.53 16.55
C SER A 2 -22.63 7.19 15.08
N ASP A 3 -21.85 8.02 14.40
CA ASP A 3 -21.47 7.77 13.01
C ASP A 3 -20.62 6.48 12.94
N LEU A 4 -21.22 5.38 12.47
CA LEU A 4 -20.59 4.05 12.44
C LEU A 4 -19.36 4.02 11.52
N THR A 5 -19.30 4.91 10.52
CA THR A 5 -18.18 4.96 9.58
C THR A 5 -16.92 5.57 10.21
N SER A 6 -17.07 6.40 11.24
CA SER A 6 -15.95 7.04 11.95
C SER A 6 -15.22 6.12 12.92
N LEU A 7 -15.76 4.93 13.21
CA LEU A 7 -15.14 3.94 14.10
C LEU A 7 -13.82 3.43 13.52
N THR A 8 -12.82 3.20 14.38
CA THR A 8 -11.65 2.39 14.01
C THR A 8 -12.07 0.93 13.80
N LEU A 9 -11.26 0.13 13.11
CA LEU A 9 -11.54 -1.31 12.95
C LEU A 9 -11.69 -2.00 14.32
N LYS A 10 -10.78 -1.70 15.26
CA LYS A 10 -10.84 -2.26 16.62
C LYS A 10 -12.15 -1.88 17.30
N ALA A 11 -12.52 -0.61 17.29
CA ALA A 11 -13.76 -0.13 17.92
C ALA A 11 -15.01 -0.75 17.27
N ALA A 12 -14.99 -0.94 15.94
CA ALA A 12 -16.08 -1.60 15.23
C ALA A 12 -16.21 -3.08 15.62
N LEU A 13 -15.09 -3.81 15.71
CA LEU A 13 -15.09 -5.21 16.16
C LEU A 13 -15.59 -5.35 17.61
N ASP A 14 -15.18 -4.46 18.51
CA ASP A 14 -15.67 -4.42 19.89
C ASP A 14 -17.18 -4.13 19.94
N GLY A 15 -17.65 -3.19 19.12
CA GLY A 15 -19.08 -2.87 19.03
C GLY A 15 -19.93 -4.05 18.52
N LEU A 16 -19.42 -4.80 17.54
CA LEU A 16 -20.05 -6.03 17.03
C LEU A 16 -20.05 -7.13 18.10
N GLU A 17 -18.96 -7.31 18.84
CA GLU A 17 -18.88 -8.31 19.91
C GLU A 17 -19.84 -7.99 21.06
N ASN A 18 -19.89 -6.72 21.46
CA ASN A 18 -20.78 -6.23 22.51
C ASN A 18 -22.24 -6.04 22.04
N LYS A 19 -22.56 -6.37 20.77
CA LYS A 19 -23.89 -6.23 20.18
C LYS A 19 -24.44 -4.80 20.24
N SER A 20 -23.57 -3.80 20.17
CA SER A 20 -23.95 -2.37 20.11
C SER A 20 -24.60 -2.03 18.78
N PHE A 21 -24.28 -2.75 17.73
CA PHE A 21 -24.87 -2.74 16.38
C PHE A 21 -24.55 -4.09 15.69
N SER A 22 -25.26 -4.37 14.61
CA SER A 22 -25.06 -5.55 13.77
C SER A 22 -24.04 -5.27 12.65
N SER A 23 -23.48 -6.33 12.06
CA SER A 23 -22.68 -6.22 10.83
C SER A 23 -23.49 -5.64 9.67
N THR A 24 -24.77 -5.98 9.60
CA THR A 24 -25.71 -5.44 8.61
C THR A 24 -25.85 -3.92 8.74
N GLU A 25 -26.01 -3.38 9.96
CA GLU A 25 -26.10 -1.93 10.20
C GLU A 25 -24.78 -1.23 9.88
N LEU A 26 -23.64 -1.78 10.32
CA LEU A 26 -22.32 -1.25 10.05
C LEU A 26 -22.02 -1.22 8.55
N THR A 27 -22.28 -2.31 7.84
CA THR A 27 -22.05 -2.42 6.39
C THR A 27 -22.95 -1.46 5.62
N LYS A 28 -24.22 -1.33 6.01
CA LYS A 28 -25.17 -0.40 5.39
C LYS A 28 -24.67 1.05 5.51
N ALA A 29 -24.15 1.45 6.68
CA ALA A 29 -23.60 2.80 6.86
C ALA A 29 -22.40 3.07 5.91
N HIS A 30 -21.54 2.09 5.72
CA HIS A 30 -20.41 2.23 4.77
C HIS A 30 -20.87 2.24 3.30
N VAL A 31 -21.88 1.44 2.91
CA VAL A 31 -22.48 1.46 1.57
C VAL A 31 -23.08 2.85 1.26
N GLU A 32 -23.83 3.43 2.19
CA GLU A 32 -24.40 4.78 2.05
C GLU A 32 -23.29 5.85 1.96
N ALA A 33 -22.20 5.70 2.72
CA ALA A 33 -21.06 6.61 2.64
C ALA A 33 -20.35 6.54 1.27
N LEU A 34 -20.23 5.33 0.68
CA LEU A 34 -19.66 5.13 -0.65
C LEU A 34 -20.46 5.86 -1.72
N GLU A 35 -21.78 5.75 -1.70
CA GLU A 35 -22.66 6.45 -2.65
C GLU A 35 -22.46 7.96 -2.63
N GLY A 36 -22.25 8.54 -1.44
CA GLY A 36 -21.98 9.97 -1.26
C GLY A 36 -20.57 10.41 -1.69
N ALA A 37 -19.64 9.48 -1.87
CA ALA A 37 -18.20 9.78 -2.07
C ALA A 37 -17.66 9.42 -3.45
N ARG A 38 -18.52 9.14 -4.44
CA ARG A 38 -18.10 8.75 -5.80
C ARG A 38 -17.21 9.80 -6.48
N ALA A 39 -17.27 11.06 -6.07
CA ALA A 39 -16.39 12.12 -6.56
C ALA A 39 -14.90 11.86 -6.27
N LEU A 40 -14.56 11.02 -5.28
CA LEU A 40 -13.19 10.62 -4.98
C LEU A 40 -12.64 9.58 -5.97
N ASN A 41 -13.51 8.88 -6.71
CA ASN A 41 -13.14 7.78 -7.63
C ASN A 41 -12.27 6.71 -6.97
N ALA A 42 -12.48 6.47 -5.66
CA ALA A 42 -11.69 5.53 -4.87
C ALA A 42 -12.00 4.05 -5.20
N TYR A 43 -13.19 3.76 -5.72
CA TYR A 43 -13.60 2.41 -6.13
C TYR A 43 -13.80 2.31 -7.63
N VAL A 44 -13.31 1.24 -8.26
CA VAL A 44 -13.58 0.88 -9.66
C VAL A 44 -14.80 -0.03 -9.79
N LEU A 45 -15.17 -0.66 -8.68
CA LEU A 45 -16.37 -1.51 -8.58
C LEU A 45 -16.86 -1.53 -7.13
N GLU A 46 -18.08 -1.09 -6.92
CA GLU A 46 -18.81 -1.25 -5.66
C GLU A 46 -19.59 -2.58 -5.69
N THR A 47 -19.69 -3.28 -4.55
CA THR A 47 -20.40 -4.57 -4.44
C THR A 47 -21.42 -4.56 -3.29
N PRO A 48 -22.40 -3.63 -3.27
CA PRO A 48 -23.29 -3.42 -2.12
C PRO A 48 -24.15 -4.65 -1.80
N GLU A 49 -24.69 -5.34 -2.81
CA GLU A 49 -25.52 -6.54 -2.60
C GLU A 49 -24.70 -7.67 -1.95
N GLN A 50 -23.50 -7.94 -2.47
CA GLN A 50 -22.61 -8.94 -1.92
C GLN A 50 -22.14 -8.56 -0.51
N ALA A 51 -21.85 -7.28 -0.26
CA ALA A 51 -21.48 -6.78 1.06
C ALA A 51 -22.60 -7.03 2.08
N MET A 52 -23.86 -6.76 1.71
CA MET A 52 -25.01 -7.00 2.58
C MET A 52 -25.28 -8.47 2.83
N GLU A 53 -25.03 -9.36 1.85
CA GLU A 53 -25.11 -10.81 2.03
C GLU A 53 -24.02 -11.31 2.99
N MET A 54 -22.77 -10.85 2.82
CA MET A 54 -21.67 -11.19 3.72
C MET A 54 -21.92 -10.69 5.14
N ALA A 55 -22.50 -9.50 5.30
CA ALA A 55 -22.83 -8.93 6.60
C ALA A 55 -23.93 -9.73 7.32
N LYS A 56 -25.00 -10.14 6.62
CA LYS A 56 -26.04 -11.01 7.18
C LYS A 56 -25.48 -12.38 7.60
N ALA A 57 -24.57 -12.94 6.80
CA ALA A 57 -23.88 -14.18 7.16
C ALA A 57 -22.99 -14.01 8.40
N SER A 58 -22.35 -12.84 8.56
CA SER A 58 -21.61 -12.50 9.78
C SER A 58 -22.53 -12.41 11.00
N ASP A 59 -23.67 -11.73 10.90
CA ASP A 59 -24.62 -11.63 12.00
C ASP A 59 -25.09 -13.03 12.46
N ALA A 60 -25.29 -13.95 11.51
CA ALA A 60 -25.63 -15.36 11.84
C ALA A 60 -24.49 -16.09 12.57
N ARG A 61 -23.22 -15.96 12.10
CA ARG A 61 -22.06 -16.56 12.78
C ARG A 61 -21.86 -16.00 14.18
N ARG A 62 -22.03 -14.70 14.35
CA ARG A 62 -21.96 -14.04 15.68
C ARG A 62 -23.06 -14.54 16.61
N ALA A 63 -24.26 -14.78 16.10
CA ALA A 63 -25.35 -15.34 16.89
C ALA A 63 -25.10 -16.77 17.35
N SER A 64 -24.39 -17.59 16.54
CA SER A 64 -24.01 -18.98 16.89
C SER A 64 -22.71 -19.08 17.71
N GLY A 65 -21.95 -17.99 17.88
CA GLY A 65 -20.67 -17.99 18.58
C GLY A 65 -19.46 -18.42 17.72
N ASP A 66 -19.63 -18.48 16.39
CA ASP A 66 -18.61 -18.92 15.43
C ASP A 66 -17.90 -17.74 14.75
N ALA A 67 -17.87 -16.56 15.38
CA ALA A 67 -17.29 -15.35 14.82
C ALA A 67 -15.78 -15.46 14.62
N GLY A 68 -15.30 -15.13 13.42
CA GLY A 68 -13.89 -15.00 13.08
C GLY A 68 -13.30 -13.67 13.59
N ARG A 69 -11.98 -13.50 13.41
CA ARG A 69 -11.24 -12.33 13.90
C ARG A 69 -11.70 -11.00 13.30
N LEU A 70 -12.08 -10.96 12.04
CA LEU A 70 -12.56 -9.79 11.29
C LEU A 70 -14.07 -9.85 11.01
N ASP A 71 -14.78 -10.74 11.69
CA ASP A 71 -16.15 -11.06 11.32
C ASP A 71 -17.04 -9.82 11.35
N GLY A 72 -17.62 -9.54 10.18
CA GLY A 72 -18.52 -8.41 9.97
C GLY A 72 -17.84 -7.05 9.72
N ALA A 73 -16.52 -6.98 9.62
CA ALA A 73 -15.80 -5.75 9.32
C ALA A 73 -15.83 -5.40 7.83
N PRO A 74 -16.41 -4.25 7.40
CA PRO A 74 -16.42 -3.82 6.00
C PRO A 74 -15.06 -3.29 5.56
N LEU A 75 -14.46 -3.95 4.55
CA LEU A 75 -13.14 -3.67 4.01
C LEU A 75 -13.19 -3.35 2.51
N GLY A 76 -12.21 -2.55 2.05
CA GLY A 76 -11.94 -2.33 0.64
C GLY A 76 -10.82 -3.24 0.13
N VAL A 77 -10.92 -3.71 -1.12
CA VAL A 77 -9.93 -4.61 -1.74
C VAL A 77 -9.31 -3.95 -2.96
N LYS A 78 -8.00 -3.67 -2.92
CA LYS A 78 -7.29 -3.10 -4.09
C LYS A 78 -7.50 -3.99 -5.32
N ASP A 79 -7.79 -3.38 -6.47
CA ASP A 79 -8.31 -4.09 -7.65
C ASP A 79 -7.28 -4.93 -8.41
N LEU A 80 -6.13 -5.21 -7.83
CA LEU A 80 -5.20 -6.22 -8.35
C LEU A 80 -5.22 -7.55 -7.58
N PHE A 81 -6.00 -7.64 -6.48
CA PHE A 81 -6.26 -8.91 -5.83
C PHE A 81 -7.38 -9.65 -6.56
N CYS A 82 -7.09 -10.81 -7.14
CA CYS A 82 -8.10 -11.67 -7.73
C CYS A 82 -9.12 -12.07 -6.67
N THR A 83 -10.37 -11.71 -6.92
CA THR A 83 -11.51 -12.02 -6.06
C THR A 83 -12.47 -12.89 -6.86
N LYS A 84 -12.72 -14.11 -6.42
CA LYS A 84 -13.49 -15.11 -7.16
C LYS A 84 -14.90 -14.59 -7.48
N GLY A 85 -15.25 -14.61 -8.76
CA GLY A 85 -16.56 -14.16 -9.25
C GLY A 85 -16.75 -12.64 -9.29
N VAL A 86 -15.73 -11.86 -8.93
CA VAL A 86 -15.77 -10.39 -8.93
C VAL A 86 -14.73 -9.86 -9.91
N ARG A 87 -15.14 -8.96 -10.80
CA ARG A 87 -14.26 -8.33 -11.78
C ARG A 87 -13.01 -7.74 -11.10
N SER A 88 -11.82 -8.04 -11.65
CA SER A 88 -10.52 -7.62 -11.14
C SER A 88 -9.66 -7.15 -12.32
N THR A 89 -9.40 -5.85 -12.41
CA THR A 89 -8.88 -5.21 -13.61
C THR A 89 -7.43 -4.73 -13.52
N ALA A 90 -6.86 -4.69 -12.31
CA ALA A 90 -5.57 -4.04 -12.04
C ALA A 90 -5.48 -2.59 -12.58
N GLY A 91 -6.61 -1.87 -12.63
CA GLY A 91 -6.69 -0.51 -13.16
C GLY A 91 -6.45 -0.40 -14.66
N SER A 92 -6.56 -1.49 -15.43
CA SER A 92 -6.17 -1.59 -16.84
C SER A 92 -7.32 -2.01 -17.76
N LYS A 93 -7.30 -1.49 -19.00
CA LYS A 93 -8.23 -1.94 -20.05
C LYS A 93 -7.89 -3.33 -20.56
N ILE A 94 -6.61 -3.76 -20.52
CA ILE A 94 -6.15 -5.04 -21.10
C ILE A 94 -6.83 -6.24 -20.42
N ILE A 95 -7.20 -6.13 -19.13
CA ILE A 95 -7.95 -7.12 -18.37
C ILE A 95 -9.21 -6.51 -17.74
N GLY A 96 -9.78 -5.51 -18.40
CA GLY A 96 -10.90 -4.70 -17.88
C GLY A 96 -12.19 -5.48 -17.59
N ASP A 97 -12.38 -6.63 -18.20
CA ASP A 97 -13.54 -7.53 -18.06
C ASP A 97 -13.19 -8.85 -17.39
N PHE A 98 -11.96 -9.00 -16.88
CA PHE A 98 -11.52 -10.26 -16.28
C PHE A 98 -12.24 -10.54 -14.95
N VAL A 99 -12.90 -11.70 -14.88
CA VAL A 99 -13.54 -12.22 -13.66
C VAL A 99 -12.80 -13.49 -13.22
N PRO A 100 -12.02 -13.44 -12.13
CA PRO A 100 -11.25 -14.57 -11.64
C PRO A 100 -12.15 -15.75 -11.24
N LEU A 101 -11.74 -16.99 -11.56
CA LEU A 101 -12.36 -18.22 -11.12
C LEU A 101 -11.79 -18.71 -9.78
N TYR A 102 -10.82 -18.00 -9.23
CA TYR A 102 -10.13 -18.33 -7.98
C TYR A 102 -9.93 -17.08 -7.11
N GLU A 103 -9.69 -17.33 -5.84
CA GLU A 103 -9.45 -16.29 -4.83
C GLU A 103 -7.95 -16.08 -4.64
N SER A 104 -7.52 -14.84 -4.44
CA SER A 104 -6.16 -14.58 -3.95
C SER A 104 -6.02 -15.11 -2.52
N THR A 105 -4.83 -15.56 -2.13
CA THR A 105 -4.62 -16.08 -0.77
C THR A 105 -4.90 -15.01 0.29
N VAL A 106 -4.52 -13.77 0.03
CA VAL A 106 -4.77 -12.66 0.97
C VAL A 106 -6.28 -12.45 1.19
N THR A 107 -7.07 -12.37 0.12
CA THR A 107 -8.52 -12.19 0.24
C THR A 107 -9.20 -13.43 0.82
N ALA A 108 -8.75 -14.64 0.44
CA ALA A 108 -9.23 -15.88 1.06
C ALA A 108 -9.02 -15.89 2.59
N ASN A 109 -7.87 -15.40 3.06
CA ASN A 109 -7.59 -15.27 4.49
C ASN A 109 -8.54 -14.27 5.18
N LEU A 110 -8.82 -13.11 4.53
CA LEU A 110 -9.76 -12.13 5.07
C LEU A 110 -11.19 -12.69 5.15
N TRP A 111 -11.63 -13.43 4.12
CA TRP A 111 -12.96 -14.06 4.12
C TRP A 111 -13.07 -15.20 5.12
N ARG A 112 -12.01 -15.99 5.30
CA ARG A 112 -11.95 -17.01 6.37
C ARG A 112 -12.14 -16.38 7.75
N ASP A 113 -11.57 -15.21 7.98
CA ASP A 113 -11.67 -14.48 9.24
C ASP A 113 -12.97 -13.63 9.33
N GLY A 114 -13.86 -13.70 8.31
CA GLY A 114 -15.22 -13.17 8.33
C GLY A 114 -15.38 -11.72 7.86
N ALA A 115 -14.36 -11.10 7.25
CA ALA A 115 -14.46 -9.75 6.73
C ALA A 115 -15.54 -9.62 5.62
N VAL A 116 -16.09 -8.42 5.48
CA VAL A 116 -17.10 -8.06 4.47
C VAL A 116 -16.44 -7.23 3.38
N MET A 117 -16.65 -7.59 2.10
CA MET A 117 -16.11 -6.86 0.96
C MET A 117 -17.06 -5.76 0.50
N LEU A 118 -16.61 -4.50 0.53
CA LEU A 118 -17.38 -3.35 0.00
C LEU A 118 -17.20 -3.15 -1.50
N GLY A 119 -16.07 -3.61 -2.05
CA GLY A 119 -15.75 -3.44 -3.47
C GLY A 119 -14.27 -3.44 -3.78
N LYS A 120 -13.96 -3.12 -5.05
CA LYS A 120 -12.62 -3.11 -5.62
C LYS A 120 -12.11 -1.66 -5.72
N LEU A 121 -10.98 -1.40 -5.05
CA LEU A 121 -10.38 -0.08 -4.93
C LEU A 121 -9.49 0.25 -6.13
N ASN A 122 -9.58 1.49 -6.59
CA ASN A 122 -8.81 2.01 -7.71
C ASN A 122 -7.30 2.08 -7.40
N LEU A 123 -6.47 2.03 -8.44
CA LEU A 123 -5.01 2.00 -8.33
C LEU A 123 -4.37 2.54 -9.63
N ASP A 124 -3.10 2.92 -9.56
CA ASP A 124 -2.30 3.07 -10.79
C ASP A 124 -2.29 1.76 -11.58
N GLU A 125 -2.36 1.84 -12.90
CA GLU A 125 -2.43 0.68 -13.79
C GLU A 125 -1.30 -0.32 -13.51
N PHE A 126 -1.63 -1.58 -13.22
CA PHE A 126 -0.70 -2.65 -12.82
C PHE A 126 0.22 -2.29 -11.64
N ALA A 127 -0.25 -1.44 -10.74
CA ALA A 127 0.55 -0.89 -9.64
C ALA A 127 1.79 -0.07 -10.10
N MET A 128 1.78 0.46 -11.32
CA MET A 128 2.87 1.23 -11.93
C MET A 128 2.58 2.72 -11.87
N GLY A 129 2.88 3.35 -10.74
CA GLY A 129 2.71 4.77 -10.51
C GLY A 129 2.87 5.12 -9.04
N SER A 130 2.92 6.44 -8.75
CA SER A 130 3.07 6.99 -7.42
C SER A 130 2.07 8.12 -7.15
N SER A 131 0.99 8.22 -7.96
CA SER A 131 -0.01 9.30 -7.85
C SER A 131 -1.45 8.85 -8.08
N ASN A 132 -1.69 7.62 -8.54
CA ASN A 132 -2.98 7.07 -8.97
C ASN A 132 -3.68 7.90 -10.06
N GLU A 133 -2.87 8.43 -11.00
CA GLU A 133 -3.34 9.15 -12.18
C GLU A 133 -3.38 8.27 -13.43
N THR A 134 -2.74 7.08 -13.40
CA THR A 134 -2.56 6.21 -14.57
C THR A 134 -3.65 5.15 -14.74
N SER A 135 -4.64 5.11 -13.85
CA SER A 135 -5.76 4.17 -13.95
C SER A 135 -6.57 4.35 -15.22
N ALA A 136 -6.95 3.25 -15.87
CA ALA A 136 -7.89 3.26 -16.98
C ALA A 136 -9.30 3.77 -16.61
N PHE A 137 -9.60 3.81 -15.30
CA PHE A 137 -10.87 4.27 -14.73
C PHE A 137 -10.81 5.73 -14.24
N GLY A 138 -9.74 6.45 -14.57
CA GLY A 138 -9.51 7.83 -14.17
C GLY A 138 -8.75 7.97 -12.85
N PRO A 139 -8.26 9.18 -12.54
CA PRO A 139 -7.50 9.46 -11.33
C PRO A 139 -8.34 9.33 -10.07
N VAL A 140 -7.69 8.95 -8.98
CA VAL A 140 -8.27 9.04 -7.64
C VAL A 140 -8.00 10.42 -7.07
N VAL A 141 -8.98 11.00 -6.41
CA VAL A 141 -8.87 12.29 -5.75
C VAL A 141 -8.61 12.08 -4.26
N ASN A 142 -7.61 12.77 -3.74
CA ASN A 142 -7.32 12.78 -2.30
C ASN A 142 -8.50 13.45 -1.56
N PRO A 143 -9.00 12.87 -0.46
CA PRO A 143 -10.02 13.53 0.35
C PRO A 143 -9.53 14.83 1.03
N TRP A 144 -8.21 14.99 1.18
CA TRP A 144 -7.62 16.25 1.68
C TRP A 144 -7.59 17.33 0.62
N ARG A 145 -7.71 18.57 1.08
CA ARG A 145 -7.48 19.79 0.29
C ARG A 145 -6.59 20.75 1.05
N ALA A 146 -5.73 21.46 0.32
CA ALA A 146 -4.92 22.51 0.91
C ALA A 146 -5.80 23.63 1.48
N MET A 147 -5.41 24.23 2.59
CA MET A 147 -6.12 25.35 3.20
C MET A 147 -6.28 26.50 2.20
N GLY A 148 -7.54 26.94 2.01
CA GLY A 148 -7.86 28.00 1.04
C GLY A 148 -7.78 27.60 -0.42
N GLY A 149 -7.48 26.32 -0.73
CA GLY A 149 -7.39 25.77 -2.09
C GLY A 149 -8.56 24.87 -2.45
N ASN A 150 -8.89 24.81 -3.75
CA ASN A 150 -9.92 23.94 -4.31
C ASN A 150 -9.34 22.91 -5.31
N ALA A 151 -8.02 22.85 -5.47
CA ALA A 151 -7.38 21.90 -6.37
C ALA A 151 -7.58 20.46 -5.89
N ASN A 152 -7.85 19.56 -6.84
CA ASN A 152 -7.86 18.13 -6.57
C ASN A 152 -6.41 17.65 -6.42
N LEU A 153 -6.11 17.02 -5.30
CA LEU A 153 -4.77 16.50 -4.98
C LEU A 153 -4.70 15.00 -5.26
N THR A 154 -3.48 14.53 -5.54
CA THR A 154 -3.21 13.09 -5.62
C THR A 154 -3.28 12.46 -4.23
N PRO A 155 -3.86 11.26 -4.06
CA PRO A 155 -3.75 10.49 -2.81
C PRO A 155 -2.41 9.75 -2.69
N GLY A 156 -1.51 9.90 -3.69
CA GLY A 156 -0.37 9.02 -3.88
C GLY A 156 -0.75 7.71 -4.58
N GLY A 157 0.23 6.85 -4.78
CA GLY A 157 0.05 5.60 -5.49
C GLY A 157 1.18 4.58 -5.22
N SER A 158 0.93 3.42 -5.74
CA SER A 158 -0.17 2.95 -6.60
C SER A 158 -1.47 2.60 -5.82
N SER A 159 -1.48 2.51 -4.49
CA SER A 159 -2.68 2.17 -3.70
C SER A 159 -3.49 3.42 -3.33
N GLY A 160 -3.69 4.35 -4.28
CA GLY A 160 -4.36 5.62 -4.03
C GLY A 160 -5.83 5.46 -3.65
N GLY A 161 -6.56 4.54 -4.30
CA GLY A 161 -7.94 4.22 -3.94
C GLY A 161 -8.06 3.67 -2.53
N SER A 162 -7.11 2.79 -2.12
CA SER A 162 -7.06 2.25 -0.74
C SER A 162 -6.83 3.36 0.28
N ALA A 163 -5.87 4.25 0.00
CA ALA A 163 -5.54 5.37 0.85
C ALA A 163 -6.70 6.36 0.98
N ALA A 164 -7.29 6.75 -0.14
CA ALA A 164 -8.41 7.68 -0.17
C ALA A 164 -9.65 7.11 0.54
N ALA A 165 -9.99 5.83 0.31
CA ALA A 165 -11.14 5.19 0.94
C ALA A 165 -10.98 5.11 2.47
N VAL A 166 -9.80 4.75 2.97
CA VAL A 166 -9.52 4.69 4.41
C VAL A 166 -9.55 6.08 5.05
N ALA A 167 -8.92 7.09 4.41
CA ALA A 167 -8.88 8.45 4.91
C ALA A 167 -10.26 9.13 4.92
N ALA A 168 -11.11 8.81 3.93
CA ALA A 168 -12.48 9.31 3.82
C ALA A 168 -13.51 8.50 4.64
N GLU A 169 -13.06 7.55 5.46
CA GLU A 169 -13.92 6.70 6.31
C GLU A 169 -14.92 5.84 5.52
N LEU A 170 -14.61 5.51 4.26
CA LEU A 170 -15.47 4.68 3.40
C LEU A 170 -15.35 3.18 3.68
N CYS A 171 -14.31 2.76 4.40
CA CYS A 171 -14.11 1.41 4.88
C CYS A 171 -13.30 1.44 6.19
N LEU A 172 -13.35 0.35 6.96
CA LEU A 172 -12.57 0.26 8.21
C LEU A 172 -11.08 0.00 7.96
N GLY A 173 -10.75 -0.50 6.80
CA GLY A 173 -9.40 -0.74 6.35
C GLY A 173 -9.39 -1.30 4.93
N ALA A 174 -8.23 -1.40 4.33
CA ALA A 174 -8.08 -1.81 2.94
C ALA A 174 -6.85 -2.71 2.72
N THR A 175 -6.94 -3.59 1.72
CA THR A 175 -5.76 -4.24 1.16
C THR A 175 -5.02 -3.27 0.25
N ALA A 176 -3.70 -3.39 0.21
CA ALA A 176 -2.83 -2.61 -0.64
C ALA A 176 -1.61 -3.43 -1.06
N THR A 177 -0.81 -2.94 -2.00
CA THR A 177 0.48 -3.54 -2.39
C THR A 177 1.57 -2.48 -2.47
N ASP A 178 2.81 -2.90 -2.20
CA ASP A 178 3.97 -2.03 -2.16
C ASP A 178 5.15 -2.70 -2.88
N THR A 179 5.51 -2.15 -4.02
CA THR A 179 6.63 -2.61 -4.85
C THR A 179 7.82 -1.66 -4.73
N GLY A 180 7.57 -0.38 -4.52
CA GLY A 180 8.58 0.66 -4.34
C GLY A 180 8.20 1.74 -3.31
N GLY A 181 7.02 1.63 -2.69
CA GLY A 181 6.47 2.64 -1.79
C GLY A 181 4.95 2.69 -1.81
N SER A 182 4.30 1.87 -2.64
CA SER A 182 2.89 2.00 -3.02
C SER A 182 1.85 1.69 -1.91
N ILE A 183 2.26 1.39 -0.68
CA ILE A 183 1.46 1.44 0.55
C ILE A 183 1.86 2.67 1.35
N ARG A 184 3.15 2.83 1.63
CA ARG A 184 3.69 3.78 2.59
C ARG A 184 3.56 5.23 2.11
N GLN A 185 3.88 5.49 0.84
CA GLN A 185 3.81 6.84 0.25
C GLN A 185 2.34 7.34 0.22
N PRO A 186 1.34 6.62 -0.33
CA PRO A 186 -0.04 7.09 -0.28
C PRO A 186 -0.60 7.16 1.16
N ALA A 187 -0.14 6.33 2.10
CA ALA A 187 -0.48 6.48 3.51
C ALA A 187 -0.02 7.83 4.08
N SER A 188 1.22 8.26 3.74
CA SER A 188 1.73 9.57 4.12
C SER A 188 0.88 10.72 3.56
N PHE A 189 0.49 10.65 2.28
CA PHE A 189 -0.26 11.70 1.59
C PHE A 189 -1.72 11.82 2.04
N THR A 190 -2.26 10.79 2.66
CA THR A 190 -3.67 10.76 3.08
C THR A 190 -3.86 10.75 4.59
N GLY A 191 -2.78 10.78 5.38
CA GLY A 191 -2.87 10.76 6.84
C GLY A 191 -3.38 9.44 7.40
N THR A 192 -3.00 8.32 6.76
CA THR A 192 -3.36 6.96 7.19
C THR A 192 -2.11 6.16 7.59
N VAL A 193 -2.29 5.02 8.24
CA VAL A 193 -1.23 4.06 8.54
C VAL A 193 -1.15 3.04 7.41
N GLY A 194 0.05 2.84 6.84
CA GLY A 194 0.30 1.83 5.83
C GLY A 194 1.47 0.94 6.17
N VAL A 195 1.29 -0.37 6.10
CA VAL A 195 2.32 -1.35 6.49
C VAL A 195 2.69 -2.24 5.31
N LYS A 196 3.94 -2.15 4.88
CA LYS A 196 4.57 -3.13 4.01
C LYS A 196 5.30 -4.15 4.89
N PRO A 197 4.84 -5.39 5.02
CA PRO A 197 5.55 -6.40 5.81
C PRO A 197 6.82 -6.87 5.10
N THR A 198 7.57 -7.73 5.73
CA THR A 198 8.71 -8.45 5.14
C THR A 198 8.28 -9.13 3.85
N TYR A 199 9.13 -9.07 2.80
CA TYR A 199 8.87 -9.75 1.53
C TYR A 199 8.59 -11.24 1.75
N GLY A 200 7.47 -11.73 1.21
CA GLY A 200 7.01 -13.10 1.37
C GLY A 200 6.20 -13.38 2.65
N ARG A 201 5.95 -12.37 3.51
CA ARG A 201 5.09 -12.52 4.69
C ARG A 201 3.62 -12.72 4.31
N CYS A 202 3.15 -12.03 3.27
CA CYS A 202 1.87 -12.28 2.61
C CYS A 202 2.12 -12.93 1.25
N SER A 203 1.33 -13.95 0.90
CA SER A 203 1.40 -14.62 -0.39
C SER A 203 1.09 -13.67 -1.54
N ARG A 204 1.78 -13.84 -2.67
CA ARG A 204 1.50 -13.18 -3.95
C ARG A 204 0.51 -13.96 -4.82
N TRP A 205 0.10 -15.16 -4.41
CA TRP A 205 -0.87 -15.94 -5.17
C TRP A 205 -2.17 -15.18 -5.37
N GLY A 206 -2.58 -15.02 -6.64
CA GLY A 206 -3.76 -14.26 -7.01
C GLY A 206 -3.60 -12.73 -6.95
N ILE A 207 -2.37 -12.22 -6.81
CA ILE A 207 -2.05 -10.81 -6.98
C ILE A 207 -1.54 -10.61 -8.40
N VAL A 208 -2.14 -9.66 -9.15
CA VAL A 208 -1.66 -9.29 -10.48
C VAL A 208 -0.28 -8.65 -10.35
N ALA A 209 0.74 -9.29 -10.97
CA ALA A 209 2.13 -8.94 -10.75
C ALA A 209 2.55 -7.67 -11.48
N PHE A 210 3.31 -6.83 -10.77
CA PHE A 210 4.16 -5.79 -11.35
C PHE A 210 5.62 -6.31 -11.43
N ALA A 211 6.32 -6.39 -10.30
CA ALA A 211 7.72 -6.83 -10.20
C ALA A 211 7.84 -7.95 -9.15
N SER A 212 7.96 -9.18 -9.62
CA SER A 212 7.83 -10.39 -8.80
C SER A 212 8.79 -10.46 -7.61
N SER A 213 9.99 -9.88 -7.71
CA SER A 213 10.98 -9.89 -6.61
C SER A 213 10.79 -8.74 -5.61
N LEU A 214 9.79 -7.87 -5.81
CA LEU A 214 9.56 -6.67 -5.02
C LEU A 214 8.11 -6.55 -4.51
N ASP A 215 7.13 -7.09 -5.24
CA ASP A 215 5.71 -6.98 -4.91
C ASP A 215 5.40 -7.58 -3.54
N GLN A 216 4.75 -6.81 -2.68
CA GLN A 216 4.33 -7.23 -1.37
C GLN A 216 2.95 -6.67 -1.01
N ALA A 217 2.04 -7.54 -0.56
CA ALA A 217 0.75 -7.14 0.01
C ALA A 217 0.90 -6.65 1.45
N GLY A 218 0.05 -5.71 1.83
CA GLY A 218 -0.05 -5.23 3.20
C GLY A 218 -1.31 -4.40 3.43
N PRO A 219 -1.63 -4.06 4.69
CA PRO A 219 -2.81 -3.30 5.05
C PRO A 219 -2.60 -1.79 4.99
N MET A 220 -3.72 -1.08 4.79
CA MET A 220 -3.89 0.33 5.10
C MET A 220 -5.05 0.50 6.07
N ALA A 221 -4.87 1.33 7.10
CA ALA A 221 -5.86 1.55 8.17
C ALA A 221 -5.72 2.95 8.77
N ARG A 222 -6.63 3.31 9.70
CA ARG A 222 -6.58 4.61 10.37
C ARG A 222 -5.72 4.63 11.63
N SER A 223 -5.36 3.46 12.16
CA SER A 223 -4.49 3.34 13.33
C SER A 223 -3.48 2.20 13.17
N VAL A 224 -2.42 2.25 13.97
CA VAL A 224 -1.41 1.19 14.03
C VAL A 224 -2.02 -0.12 14.52
N GLU A 225 -2.97 -0.08 15.46
CA GLU A 225 -3.67 -1.27 15.96
C GLU A 225 -4.53 -1.91 14.88
N ASP A 226 -5.29 -1.13 14.13
CA ASP A 226 -6.11 -1.62 13.01
C ASP A 226 -5.24 -2.28 11.94
N ALA A 227 -4.09 -1.66 11.60
CA ALA A 227 -3.15 -2.24 10.64
C ALA A 227 -2.55 -3.56 11.14
N ALA A 228 -2.29 -3.68 12.45
CA ALA A 228 -1.80 -4.91 13.08
C ALA A 228 -2.85 -6.04 13.03
N ILE A 229 -4.11 -5.72 13.30
CA ILE A 229 -5.24 -6.66 13.20
C ILE A 229 -5.36 -7.18 11.75
N LEU A 230 -5.35 -6.27 10.78
CA LEU A 230 -5.46 -6.64 9.36
C LEU A 230 -4.26 -7.50 8.91
N LEU A 231 -3.02 -7.10 9.23
CA LEU A 231 -1.84 -7.87 8.84
C LEU A 231 -1.85 -9.29 9.44
N THR A 232 -2.35 -9.44 10.66
CA THR A 232 -2.49 -10.77 11.30
C THR A 232 -3.39 -11.70 10.49
N SER A 233 -4.44 -11.17 9.86
CA SER A 233 -5.33 -11.95 9.00
C SER A 233 -4.77 -12.15 7.59
N MET A 234 -4.08 -11.15 7.03
CA MET A 234 -3.55 -11.19 5.66
C MET A 234 -2.34 -12.13 5.51
N ALA A 235 -1.49 -12.22 6.55
CA ALA A 235 -0.22 -12.94 6.52
C ALA A 235 -0.39 -14.46 6.72
N GLY A 236 0.62 -15.20 6.26
CA GLY A 236 0.70 -16.66 6.46
C GLY A 236 1.38 -17.36 5.30
N HIS A 237 1.86 -18.57 5.58
CA HIS A 237 2.50 -19.41 4.57
C HIS A 237 1.49 -19.92 3.54
N ASP A 238 1.89 -19.86 2.27
CA ASP A 238 1.12 -20.37 1.15
C ASP A 238 2.01 -21.22 0.23
N PRO A 239 1.77 -22.54 0.11
CA PRO A 239 2.53 -23.41 -0.76
C PRO A 239 2.38 -23.10 -2.27
N LYS A 240 1.40 -22.26 -2.66
CA LYS A 240 1.19 -21.81 -4.04
C LYS A 240 2.14 -20.68 -4.44
N ASP A 241 2.77 -20.00 -3.49
CA ASP A 241 3.78 -18.97 -3.73
C ASP A 241 5.14 -19.43 -3.23
N SER A 242 6.06 -19.72 -4.14
CA SER A 242 7.42 -20.20 -3.83
C SER A 242 8.25 -19.22 -2.98
N THR A 243 7.84 -17.95 -2.89
CA THR A 243 8.52 -16.95 -2.05
C THR A 243 7.82 -16.74 -0.70
N SER A 244 6.68 -17.39 -0.48
CA SER A 244 5.97 -17.30 0.80
C SER A 244 6.78 -17.92 1.92
N LEU A 245 7.01 -17.14 2.98
CA LEU A 245 7.84 -17.56 4.12
C LEU A 245 7.08 -18.55 5.00
N THR A 246 7.82 -19.55 5.50
CA THR A 246 7.30 -20.56 6.43
C THR A 246 7.30 -20.09 7.89
N ALA A 247 7.82 -18.88 8.15
CA ALA A 247 7.86 -18.30 9.48
C ALA A 247 6.44 -18.13 10.05
N GLU A 248 6.26 -18.47 11.32
CA GLU A 248 5.00 -18.32 12.02
C GLU A 248 4.49 -16.87 11.95
N THR A 249 3.19 -16.71 11.82
CA THR A 249 2.53 -15.41 11.85
C THR A 249 2.03 -15.15 13.27
N PRO A 250 2.66 -14.23 14.02
CA PRO A 250 2.18 -13.88 15.35
C PRO A 250 0.89 -13.05 15.27
N ASN A 251 0.19 -12.93 16.39
CA ASN A 251 -0.84 -11.91 16.52
C ASN A 251 -0.16 -10.54 16.66
N PHE A 252 -0.06 -9.79 15.55
CA PHE A 252 0.63 -8.50 15.53
C PHE A 252 -0.01 -7.46 16.47
N ALA A 253 -1.32 -7.51 16.69
CA ALA A 253 -2.00 -6.61 17.63
C ALA A 253 -1.49 -6.77 19.08
N SER A 254 -0.94 -7.93 19.44
CA SER A 254 -0.36 -8.15 20.76
C SER A 254 0.93 -7.37 21.04
N PHE A 255 1.52 -6.76 20.00
CA PHE A 255 2.71 -5.91 20.14
C PHE A 255 2.37 -4.44 20.31
N VAL A 256 1.15 -4.02 19.98
CA VAL A 256 0.68 -2.65 20.15
C VAL A 256 0.64 -2.29 21.65
N GLY A 257 1.28 -1.17 21.99
CA GLY A 257 1.37 -0.69 23.37
C GLY A 257 2.43 -1.37 24.25
N LYS A 258 3.25 -2.30 23.71
CA LYS A 258 4.42 -2.81 24.43
C LYS A 258 5.44 -1.70 24.64
N SER A 259 6.21 -1.82 25.73
CA SER A 259 7.29 -0.87 26.04
C SER A 259 8.35 -0.87 24.94
N VAL A 260 8.74 0.32 24.53
CA VAL A 260 9.83 0.56 23.57
C VAL A 260 11.11 1.05 24.23
N LYS A 261 11.11 1.14 25.58
CA LYS A 261 12.25 1.61 26.36
C LYS A 261 13.49 0.73 26.13
N GLY A 262 14.60 1.38 25.81
CA GLY A 262 15.89 0.73 25.55
C GLY A 262 16.04 0.21 24.12
N LEU A 263 15.02 0.32 23.25
CA LEU A 263 15.19 0.05 21.82
C LEU A 263 16.07 1.12 21.18
N ARG A 264 16.97 0.69 20.30
CA ARG A 264 17.92 1.54 19.58
C ARG A 264 17.33 1.91 18.22
N ILE A 265 17.16 3.20 17.97
CA ILE A 265 16.56 3.72 16.74
C ILE A 265 17.63 4.39 15.90
N GLY A 266 17.86 3.83 14.71
CA GLY A 266 18.80 4.39 13.74
C GLY A 266 18.20 5.58 12.98
N VAL A 267 19.02 6.63 12.83
CA VAL A 267 18.71 7.78 12.00
C VAL A 267 19.75 7.81 10.86
N PRO A 268 19.37 7.43 9.62
CA PRO A 268 20.31 7.32 8.52
C PRO A 268 20.65 8.72 7.96
N LYS A 269 21.93 9.12 8.00
CA LYS A 269 22.36 10.44 7.55
C LYS A 269 22.13 10.70 6.06
N GLU A 270 22.12 9.66 5.23
CA GLU A 270 21.92 9.77 3.78
C GLU A 270 20.46 10.05 3.38
N TYR A 271 19.53 9.98 4.33
CA TYR A 271 18.14 10.37 4.11
C TYR A 271 17.90 11.87 4.28
N ARG A 272 18.92 12.63 4.73
CA ARG A 272 18.93 14.09 4.63
C ARG A 272 19.39 14.48 3.22
N VAL A 273 18.42 14.50 2.31
CA VAL A 273 18.67 14.80 0.90
C VAL A 273 18.77 16.32 0.66
N ASP A 274 19.51 16.71 -0.37
CA ASP A 274 19.57 18.11 -0.80
C ASP A 274 18.15 18.62 -1.13
N ASN A 275 17.87 19.86 -0.70
CA ASN A 275 16.55 20.51 -0.88
C ASN A 275 15.37 19.81 -0.20
N MET A 276 15.60 19.04 0.87
CA MET A 276 14.51 18.54 1.69
C MET A 276 13.66 19.70 2.22
N PRO A 277 12.32 19.67 2.08
CA PRO A 277 11.46 20.69 2.67
C PRO A 277 11.68 20.80 4.19
N ALA A 278 11.86 22.04 4.68
CA ALA A 278 12.16 22.29 6.09
C ALA A 278 11.10 21.70 7.05
N GLU A 279 9.84 21.64 6.61
CA GLU A 279 8.72 21.05 7.36
C GLU A 279 8.88 19.55 7.57
N ILE A 280 9.41 18.84 6.57
CA ILE A 280 9.67 17.39 6.66
C ILE A 280 10.86 17.13 7.58
N ASP A 281 11.95 17.90 7.44
CA ASP A 281 13.09 17.78 8.33
C ASP A 281 12.71 18.09 9.78
N ALA A 282 11.95 19.16 10.02
CA ALA A 282 11.45 19.52 11.34
C ALA A 282 10.51 18.43 11.94
N LEU A 283 9.67 17.80 11.12
CA LEU A 283 8.83 16.70 11.56
C LEU A 283 9.66 15.46 11.92
N TRP A 284 10.71 15.17 11.14
CA TRP A 284 11.62 14.08 11.43
C TRP A 284 12.35 14.29 12.76
N GLU A 285 12.86 15.51 13.02
CA GLU A 285 13.46 15.86 14.32
C GLU A 285 12.46 15.71 15.49
N LYS A 286 11.19 16.09 15.29
CA LYS A 286 10.14 15.82 16.29
C LYS A 286 9.96 14.33 16.52
N GLY A 287 9.90 13.50 15.47
CA GLY A 287 9.80 12.05 15.59
C GLY A 287 10.96 11.43 16.38
N ILE A 288 12.18 11.91 16.14
CA ILE A 288 13.38 11.53 16.88
C ILE A 288 13.23 11.90 18.38
N ALA A 289 12.75 13.11 18.68
CA ALA A 289 12.52 13.55 20.05
C ALA A 289 11.45 12.71 20.74
N TRP A 290 10.33 12.43 20.08
CA TRP A 290 9.24 11.61 20.63
C TRP A 290 9.69 10.18 21.01
N LEU A 291 10.48 9.54 20.14
CA LEU A 291 10.99 8.19 20.47
C LEU A 291 12.03 8.25 21.59
N ARG A 292 12.86 9.30 21.67
CA ARG A 292 13.77 9.51 22.81
C ARG A 292 12.99 9.70 24.12
N GLU A 293 11.92 10.49 24.11
CA GLU A 293 11.04 10.68 25.27
C GLU A 293 10.32 9.39 25.68
N ALA A 294 10.01 8.51 24.72
CA ALA A 294 9.48 7.17 24.97
C ALA A 294 10.52 6.20 25.56
N GLY A 295 11.78 6.64 25.69
CA GLY A 295 12.88 5.87 26.30
C GLY A 295 13.73 5.08 25.30
N CYS A 296 13.61 5.35 23.99
CA CYS A 296 14.49 4.78 22.98
C CYS A 296 15.86 5.48 22.97
N GLU A 297 16.89 4.74 22.56
CA GLU A 297 18.22 5.27 22.28
C GLU A 297 18.30 5.66 20.80
N ILE A 298 18.78 6.88 20.50
CA ILE A 298 18.91 7.37 19.14
C ILE A 298 20.36 7.21 18.69
N VAL A 299 20.57 6.55 17.56
CA VAL A 299 21.88 6.22 17.02
C VAL A 299 21.96 6.71 15.56
N GLU A 300 22.96 7.50 15.24
CA GLU A 300 23.23 7.83 13.83
C GLU A 300 23.80 6.59 13.11
N VAL A 301 23.25 6.29 11.94
CA VAL A 301 23.72 5.19 11.08
C VAL A 301 23.97 5.67 9.65
N SER A 302 24.67 4.87 8.87
CA SER A 302 25.00 5.18 7.48
C SER A 302 24.47 4.08 6.55
N LEU A 303 23.81 4.50 5.47
CA LEU A 303 23.31 3.66 4.38
C LEU A 303 23.88 4.19 3.05
N PRO A 304 25.20 4.06 2.79
CA PRO A 304 25.92 4.81 1.75
C PRO A 304 25.47 4.49 0.32
N HIS A 305 24.82 3.34 0.09
CA HIS A 305 24.32 2.97 -1.23
C HIS A 305 22.88 3.46 -1.52
N THR A 306 22.23 4.17 -0.59
CA THR A 306 20.88 4.75 -0.77
C THR A 306 20.76 5.57 -2.06
N LYS A 307 21.75 6.37 -2.43
CA LYS A 307 21.78 7.18 -3.65
C LYS A 307 21.65 6.38 -4.96
N TYR A 308 21.88 5.07 -4.93
CA TYR A 308 21.75 4.18 -6.07
C TYR A 308 20.39 3.43 -6.08
N ALA A 309 19.57 3.60 -5.06
CA ALA A 309 18.36 2.79 -4.91
C ALA A 309 17.33 3.09 -5.99
N LEU A 310 17.05 4.36 -6.25
CA LEU A 310 16.09 4.76 -7.27
C LEU A 310 16.49 4.29 -8.68
N PRO A 311 17.71 4.53 -9.18
CA PRO A 311 18.18 3.98 -10.45
C PRO A 311 18.11 2.45 -10.50
N ALA A 312 18.55 1.74 -9.45
CA ALA A 312 18.48 0.27 -9.42
C ALA A 312 17.05 -0.25 -9.49
N TYR A 313 16.13 0.38 -8.76
CA TYR A 313 14.70 0.06 -8.77
C TYR A 313 14.10 0.23 -10.18
N TYR A 314 14.36 1.36 -10.85
CA TYR A 314 13.82 1.63 -12.19
C TYR A 314 14.52 0.86 -13.33
N ILE A 315 15.52 0.05 -13.00
CA ILE A 315 16.06 -1.00 -13.88
C ILE A 315 15.39 -2.33 -13.58
N ILE A 316 15.35 -2.75 -12.32
CA ILE A 316 14.86 -4.08 -11.91
C ILE A 316 13.34 -4.18 -12.13
N ALA A 317 12.57 -3.23 -11.62
CA ALA A 317 11.12 -3.32 -11.67
C ALA A 317 10.56 -3.29 -13.11
N PRO A 318 10.99 -2.40 -14.04
CA PRO A 318 10.59 -2.47 -15.44
C PRO A 318 11.05 -3.76 -16.15
N ALA A 319 12.25 -4.28 -15.84
CA ALA A 319 12.72 -5.54 -16.41
C ALA A 319 11.79 -6.70 -16.05
N GLU A 320 11.42 -6.82 -14.78
CA GLU A 320 10.47 -7.83 -14.31
C GLU A 320 9.05 -7.60 -14.86
N ALA A 321 8.61 -6.34 -14.95
CA ALA A 321 7.33 -5.97 -15.54
C ALA A 321 7.24 -6.40 -17.01
N SER A 322 8.27 -6.16 -17.83
CA SER A 322 8.27 -6.55 -19.23
C SER A 322 8.05 -8.05 -19.42
N SER A 323 8.64 -8.87 -18.54
CA SER A 323 8.44 -10.32 -18.50
C SER A 323 7.05 -10.70 -17.96
N ASN A 324 6.63 -10.12 -16.84
CA ASN A 324 5.34 -10.43 -16.21
C ASN A 324 4.15 -10.05 -17.10
N LEU A 325 4.21 -8.92 -17.80
CA LEU A 325 3.12 -8.42 -18.62
C LEU A 325 3.12 -9.00 -20.06
N ALA A 326 4.08 -9.84 -20.40
CA ALA A 326 4.11 -10.54 -21.69
C ALA A 326 2.90 -11.45 -21.92
N ARG A 327 2.29 -11.95 -20.83
CA ARG A 327 1.12 -12.84 -20.86
C ARG A 327 -0.20 -12.17 -21.24
N TYR A 328 -0.26 -10.82 -21.19
CA TYR A 328 -1.45 -10.05 -21.55
C TYR A 328 -1.39 -9.67 -23.02
N ASP A 329 -1.88 -10.54 -23.88
CA ASP A 329 -1.77 -10.47 -25.34
C ASP A 329 -3.13 -10.53 -26.06
N GLY A 330 -4.24 -10.67 -25.33
CA GLY A 330 -5.58 -10.75 -25.86
C GLY A 330 -5.94 -12.09 -26.54
N MET A 331 -5.09 -13.14 -26.40
CA MET A 331 -5.34 -14.42 -27.05
C MET A 331 -6.25 -15.34 -26.23
N ARG A 332 -5.99 -15.49 -24.92
CA ARG A 332 -6.72 -16.40 -24.03
C ARG A 332 -7.72 -15.68 -23.14
N TYR A 333 -7.46 -14.41 -22.81
CA TYR A 333 -8.29 -13.56 -21.96
C TYR A 333 -7.91 -12.10 -22.18
N GLY A 334 -8.76 -11.19 -21.70
CA GLY A 334 -8.56 -9.75 -21.77
C GLY A 334 -8.92 -9.16 -23.14
N LEU A 335 -8.60 -7.87 -23.29
CA LEU A 335 -8.93 -7.10 -24.48
C LEU A 335 -8.24 -7.67 -25.72
N ARG A 336 -9.04 -7.99 -26.73
CA ARG A 336 -8.57 -8.41 -28.06
C ARG A 336 -9.00 -7.42 -29.13
N VAL A 337 -8.05 -6.95 -29.91
CA VAL A 337 -8.28 -6.13 -31.10
C VAL A 337 -7.76 -6.90 -32.31
N GLU A 338 -8.66 -7.27 -33.20
CA GLU A 338 -8.32 -8.06 -34.41
C GLU A 338 -7.38 -7.29 -35.32
N GLY A 339 -6.34 -7.95 -35.78
CA GLY A 339 -5.36 -7.48 -36.74
C GLY A 339 -5.42 -8.22 -38.08
N ALA A 340 -4.64 -7.77 -39.04
CA ALA A 340 -4.50 -8.41 -40.35
C ALA A 340 -3.80 -9.79 -40.28
N ASN A 341 -3.01 -10.00 -39.21
CA ASN A 341 -2.31 -11.24 -38.90
C ASN A 341 -2.06 -11.33 -37.39
N LEU A 342 -1.45 -12.42 -36.90
CA LEU A 342 -1.21 -12.67 -35.49
C LEU A 342 -0.36 -11.57 -34.84
N THR A 343 0.71 -11.13 -35.47
CA THR A 343 1.59 -10.07 -34.95
C THR A 343 0.82 -8.75 -34.82
N ASP A 344 0.07 -8.35 -35.85
CA ASP A 344 -0.77 -7.14 -35.81
C ASP A 344 -1.87 -7.21 -34.74
N THR A 345 -2.43 -8.42 -34.50
CA THR A 345 -3.39 -8.64 -33.40
C THR A 345 -2.73 -8.41 -32.02
N TYR A 346 -1.51 -8.92 -31.78
CA TYR A 346 -0.78 -8.65 -30.56
C TYR A 346 -0.46 -7.17 -30.37
N GLU A 347 0.06 -6.52 -31.41
CA GLU A 347 0.43 -5.10 -31.36
C GLU A 347 -0.79 -4.22 -31.08
N LYS A 348 -1.89 -4.41 -31.79
CA LYS A 348 -3.13 -3.65 -31.61
C LYS A 348 -3.77 -3.87 -30.23
N SER A 349 -3.84 -5.13 -29.77
CA SER A 349 -4.44 -5.46 -28.47
C SER A 349 -3.65 -4.82 -27.35
N ARG A 350 -2.32 -4.94 -27.35
CA ARG A 350 -1.46 -4.35 -26.32
C ARG A 350 -1.41 -2.82 -26.41
N ALA A 351 -1.40 -2.24 -27.59
CA ALA A 351 -1.43 -0.78 -27.78
C ALA A 351 -2.75 -0.16 -27.28
N ALA A 352 -3.87 -0.82 -27.49
CA ALA A 352 -5.18 -0.36 -27.05
C ALA A 352 -5.43 -0.61 -25.55
N GLY A 353 -4.85 -1.70 -25.01
CA GLY A 353 -5.12 -2.18 -23.66
C GLY A 353 -4.25 -1.58 -22.58
N PHE A 354 -2.97 -1.26 -22.87
CA PHE A 354 -2.05 -0.68 -21.89
C PHE A 354 -1.97 0.85 -21.98
N GLY A 355 -1.97 1.50 -20.83
CA GLY A 355 -1.73 2.94 -20.67
C GLY A 355 -0.28 3.33 -20.96
N ALA A 356 -0.04 4.64 -21.05
CA ALA A 356 1.25 5.20 -21.46
C ALA A 356 2.41 4.82 -20.53
N GLU A 357 2.19 4.88 -19.20
CA GLU A 357 3.23 4.56 -18.21
C GLU A 357 3.61 3.08 -18.23
N VAL A 358 2.62 2.19 -18.32
CA VAL A 358 2.87 0.75 -18.42
C VAL A 358 3.65 0.42 -19.69
N ARG A 359 3.28 1.00 -20.85
CA ARG A 359 4.01 0.83 -22.10
C ARG A 359 5.45 1.33 -21.98
N ARG A 360 5.68 2.49 -21.35
CA ARG A 360 7.02 3.04 -21.10
C ARG A 360 7.88 2.05 -20.29
N ARG A 361 7.34 1.51 -19.19
CA ARG A 361 8.08 0.55 -18.36
C ARG A 361 8.33 -0.77 -19.04
N ILE A 362 7.39 -1.28 -19.84
CA ILE A 362 7.60 -2.48 -20.67
C ILE A 362 8.75 -2.25 -21.67
N MET A 363 8.80 -1.08 -22.33
CA MET A 363 9.86 -0.76 -23.29
C MET A 363 11.23 -0.64 -22.59
N ILE A 364 11.31 0.06 -21.45
CA ILE A 364 12.54 0.15 -20.64
C ILE A 364 12.99 -1.24 -20.23
N GLY A 365 12.08 -2.07 -19.72
CA GLY A 365 12.38 -3.44 -19.29
C GLY A 365 12.88 -4.32 -20.43
N THR A 366 12.24 -4.25 -21.57
CA THR A 366 12.66 -4.99 -22.78
C THR A 366 14.05 -4.57 -23.23
N TYR A 367 14.35 -3.28 -23.19
CA TYR A 367 15.67 -2.74 -23.52
C TYR A 367 16.76 -3.24 -22.57
N VAL A 368 16.54 -3.15 -21.27
CA VAL A 368 17.56 -3.58 -20.28
C VAL A 368 17.78 -5.09 -20.22
N LEU A 369 16.81 -5.88 -20.70
CA LEU A 369 16.95 -7.34 -20.83
C LEU A 369 17.50 -7.79 -22.19
N SER A 370 17.69 -6.88 -23.16
CA SER A 370 18.17 -7.23 -24.49
C SER A 370 19.67 -7.60 -24.50
N ALA A 371 20.10 -8.27 -25.57
CA ALA A 371 21.48 -8.70 -25.75
C ALA A 371 22.45 -7.52 -25.68
N GLY A 372 23.53 -7.66 -24.92
CA GLY A 372 24.53 -6.62 -24.67
C GLY A 372 24.20 -5.66 -23.55
N TYR A 373 22.94 -5.55 -23.10
CA TYR A 373 22.53 -4.67 -22.00
C TYR A 373 22.19 -5.41 -20.71
N TYR A 374 21.84 -6.68 -20.78
CA TYR A 374 21.46 -7.50 -19.64
C TYR A 374 22.50 -7.47 -18.51
N ASP A 375 23.76 -7.75 -18.83
CA ASP A 375 24.85 -7.75 -17.83
C ASP A 375 25.18 -6.33 -17.35
N ALA A 376 25.17 -5.36 -18.28
CA ALA A 376 25.55 -3.98 -18.01
C ALA A 376 24.52 -3.24 -17.12
N TYR A 377 23.24 -3.57 -17.25
CA TYR A 377 22.15 -2.92 -16.51
C TYR A 377 21.52 -3.83 -15.48
N TYR A 378 20.85 -4.92 -15.90
CA TYR A 378 20.05 -5.74 -14.98
C TYR A 378 20.89 -6.44 -13.94
N ILE A 379 21.94 -7.17 -14.34
CA ILE A 379 22.84 -7.85 -13.40
C ILE A 379 23.57 -6.85 -12.51
N LYS A 380 23.97 -5.70 -13.05
CA LYS A 380 24.59 -4.62 -12.25
C LYS A 380 23.62 -4.08 -11.21
N ALA A 381 22.35 -3.85 -11.58
CA ALA A 381 21.32 -3.37 -10.65
C ALA A 381 21.04 -4.40 -9.53
N LEU A 382 21.04 -5.71 -9.83
CA LEU A 382 20.93 -6.76 -8.81
C LEU A 382 22.12 -6.76 -7.84
N LYS A 383 23.34 -6.50 -8.33
CA LYS A 383 24.52 -6.35 -7.47
C LYS A 383 24.41 -5.12 -6.57
N VAL A 384 23.90 -3.99 -7.10
CA VAL A 384 23.63 -2.79 -6.31
C VAL A 384 22.55 -3.05 -5.26
N ARG A 385 21.47 -3.75 -5.63
CA ARG A 385 20.43 -4.20 -4.69
C ARG A 385 21.02 -4.96 -3.51
N ARG A 386 21.97 -5.89 -3.75
CA ARG A 386 22.64 -6.61 -2.65
C ARG A 386 23.45 -5.65 -1.75
N ARG A 387 24.15 -4.66 -2.30
CA ARG A 387 24.87 -3.67 -1.51
C ARG A 387 23.97 -2.81 -0.65
N ILE A 388 22.77 -2.45 -1.17
CA ILE A 388 21.76 -1.76 -0.38
C ILE A 388 21.28 -2.63 0.78
N ALA A 389 21.04 -3.92 0.55
CA ALA A 389 20.67 -4.86 1.62
C ALA A 389 21.81 -5.00 2.65
N ASP A 390 23.07 -5.08 2.21
CA ASP A 390 24.25 -5.15 3.10
C ASP A 390 24.35 -3.90 4.02
N ASP A 391 23.98 -2.69 3.54
CA ASP A 391 23.94 -1.48 4.36
C ASP A 391 22.94 -1.62 5.52
N PHE A 392 21.74 -2.14 5.23
CA PHE A 392 20.73 -2.39 6.27
C PHE A 392 21.19 -3.49 7.24
N ASP A 393 21.78 -4.59 6.75
CA ASP A 393 22.30 -5.66 7.60
C ASP A 393 23.30 -5.09 8.62
N GLN A 394 24.26 -4.24 8.16
CA GLN A 394 25.24 -3.58 9.02
C GLN A 394 24.60 -2.56 9.98
N ALA A 395 23.59 -1.81 9.55
CA ALA A 395 22.88 -0.88 10.41
C ALA A 395 22.15 -1.63 11.54
N PHE A 396 21.49 -2.74 11.21
CA PHE A 396 20.76 -3.57 12.17
C PHE A 396 21.65 -4.35 13.17
N GLU A 397 22.95 -4.41 12.98
CA GLU A 397 23.86 -4.87 14.06
C GLU A 397 23.86 -3.86 15.24
N LYS A 398 23.60 -2.59 14.97
CA LYS A 398 23.69 -1.50 15.93
C LYS A 398 22.34 -1.02 16.47
N VAL A 399 21.27 -1.19 15.68
CA VAL A 399 19.94 -0.65 15.97
C VAL A 399 18.85 -1.68 15.77
N ASP A 400 17.68 -1.45 16.36
CA ASP A 400 16.55 -2.37 16.34
C ASP A 400 15.51 -1.96 15.29
N ALA A 401 15.44 -0.66 14.94
CA ALA A 401 14.64 -0.11 13.85
C ALA A 401 15.29 1.19 13.34
N LEU A 402 14.82 1.68 12.19
CA LEU A 402 15.19 2.98 11.65
C LEU A 402 13.98 3.90 11.61
N LEU A 403 14.21 5.21 11.81
CA LEU A 403 13.19 6.26 11.63
C LEU A 403 13.62 7.19 10.50
N THR A 404 12.71 7.41 9.54
CA THR A 404 12.94 8.27 8.36
C THR A 404 11.67 9.05 8.02
N PRO A 405 11.73 10.10 7.16
CA PRO A 405 10.56 10.58 6.45
C PRO A 405 9.99 9.47 5.57
N THR A 406 8.66 9.51 5.29
CA THR A 406 8.04 8.56 4.35
C THR A 406 8.16 9.04 2.90
N ALA A 407 7.90 10.33 2.67
CA ALA A 407 7.87 10.94 1.34
C ALA A 407 8.59 12.30 1.37
N PRO A 408 9.11 12.78 0.22
CA PRO A 408 9.84 14.04 0.14
C PRO A 408 8.95 15.29 0.08
N SER A 409 7.62 15.11 0.04
CA SER A 409 6.63 16.19 0.01
C SER A 409 5.31 15.74 0.64
N ALA A 410 4.40 16.68 0.88
CA ALA A 410 2.97 16.41 1.01
C ALA A 410 2.35 16.08 -0.36
N ALA A 411 1.03 15.80 -0.38
CA ALA A 411 0.27 15.60 -1.60
C ALA A 411 0.34 16.86 -2.50
N PHE A 412 0.42 16.64 -3.82
CA PHE A 412 0.47 17.69 -4.86
C PHE A 412 -0.77 17.62 -5.76
N SER A 413 -1.00 18.64 -6.58
CA SER A 413 -2.17 18.69 -7.46
C SER A 413 -2.11 17.62 -8.55
N LEU A 414 -3.27 17.08 -8.92
CA LEU A 414 -3.37 16.19 -10.08
C LEU A 414 -2.88 16.93 -11.33
N GLY A 415 -2.01 16.29 -12.11
CA GLY A 415 -1.40 16.83 -13.31
C GLY A 415 -0.06 17.54 -13.11
N ASP A 416 0.31 17.95 -11.90
CA ASP A 416 1.53 18.74 -11.64
C ASP A 416 2.83 18.06 -12.12
N LYS A 417 2.88 16.73 -12.11
CA LYS A 417 4.06 15.96 -12.52
C LYS A 417 3.83 15.11 -13.78
N ALA A 418 2.76 15.37 -14.53
CA ALA A 418 2.37 14.54 -15.68
C ALA A 418 3.44 14.50 -16.78
N ASP A 419 4.11 15.62 -17.01
CA ASP A 419 5.13 15.79 -18.06
C ASP A 419 6.58 15.51 -17.59
N ASP A 420 6.78 15.22 -16.28
CA ASP A 420 8.10 14.90 -15.73
C ASP A 420 8.09 13.56 -14.98
N PRO A 421 8.36 12.44 -15.70
CA PRO A 421 8.43 11.13 -15.07
C PRO A 421 9.50 11.02 -13.97
N VAL A 422 10.60 11.77 -14.07
CA VAL A 422 11.68 11.74 -13.07
C VAL A 422 11.21 12.40 -11.78
N ALA A 423 10.55 13.56 -11.86
CA ALA A 423 9.96 14.22 -10.70
C ALA A 423 8.88 13.33 -10.03
N MET A 424 8.12 12.56 -10.84
CA MET A 424 7.18 11.58 -10.30
C MET A 424 7.91 10.45 -9.55
N TYR A 425 9.00 9.91 -10.11
CA TYR A 425 9.76 8.82 -9.51
C TYR A 425 10.47 9.21 -8.22
N LEU A 426 10.86 10.48 -8.06
CA LEU A 426 11.47 11.00 -6.83
C LEU A 426 10.55 10.92 -5.60
N ASN A 427 9.23 10.77 -5.77
CA ASN A 427 8.32 10.58 -4.64
C ASN A 427 8.65 9.31 -3.81
N ASP A 428 9.31 8.31 -4.42
CA ASP A 428 9.61 7.02 -3.80
C ASP A 428 11.04 6.94 -3.22
N ILE A 429 11.79 8.09 -3.18
CA ILE A 429 13.21 8.10 -2.80
C ILE A 429 13.48 7.50 -1.42
N PHE A 430 12.55 7.65 -0.46
CA PHE A 430 12.71 7.14 0.91
C PHE A 430 12.12 5.74 1.11
N THR A 431 11.39 5.22 0.13
CA THR A 431 10.67 3.94 0.27
C THR A 431 11.31 2.79 -0.50
N VAL A 432 11.89 3.05 -1.68
CA VAL A 432 12.41 1.98 -2.58
C VAL A 432 13.55 1.15 -1.98
N THR A 433 14.37 1.73 -1.10
CA THR A 433 15.47 1.01 -0.42
C THR A 433 14.95 -0.17 0.38
N VAL A 434 13.81 0.02 1.08
CA VAL A 434 13.14 -0.99 1.91
C VAL A 434 12.64 -2.16 1.07
N ASN A 435 12.12 -1.87 -0.15
CA ASN A 435 11.70 -2.91 -1.10
C ASN A 435 12.89 -3.69 -1.66
N LEU A 436 13.95 -2.97 -2.08
CA LEU A 436 15.16 -3.59 -2.60
C LEU A 436 15.82 -4.53 -1.57
N ALA A 437 15.78 -4.16 -0.28
CA ALA A 437 16.29 -4.98 0.81
C ALA A 437 15.30 -6.06 1.31
N GLY A 438 14.04 -6.04 0.87
CA GLY A 438 13.01 -7.00 1.29
C GLY A 438 12.49 -6.81 2.72
N LEU A 439 12.77 -5.67 3.35
CA LEU A 439 12.50 -5.36 4.75
C LEU A 439 11.06 -4.89 5.00
N PRO A 440 10.53 -5.03 6.22
CA PRO A 440 9.26 -4.43 6.58
C PRO A 440 9.41 -2.91 6.80
N GLY A 441 8.36 -2.16 6.46
CA GLY A 441 8.28 -0.72 6.70
C GLY A 441 6.85 -0.27 6.99
N MET A 442 6.71 0.75 7.83
CA MET A 442 5.41 1.30 8.23
C MET A 442 5.45 2.82 8.11
N SER A 443 4.46 3.40 7.43
CA SER A 443 4.20 4.84 7.41
C SER A 443 3.13 5.18 8.44
N ILE A 444 3.38 6.24 9.22
CA ILE A 444 2.51 6.70 10.30
C ILE A 444 2.28 8.19 10.11
N PRO A 445 1.02 8.68 10.12
CA PRO A 445 0.74 10.11 10.03
C PRO A 445 1.28 10.81 11.29
N ALA A 446 2.08 11.86 11.10
CA ALA A 446 2.82 12.48 12.21
C ALA A 446 2.61 14.00 12.33
N GLY A 447 2.10 14.66 11.29
CA GLY A 447 1.85 16.10 11.30
C GLY A 447 1.17 16.58 10.03
N LEU A 448 1.01 17.89 9.97
CA LEU A 448 0.54 18.61 8.78
C LEU A 448 1.63 19.57 8.33
N ASP A 449 1.69 19.84 7.03
CA ASP A 449 2.47 20.94 6.46
C ASP A 449 1.77 22.28 6.67
N SER A 450 2.38 23.36 6.20
CA SER A 450 1.84 24.73 6.28
C SER A 450 0.55 24.92 5.48
N ALA A 451 0.29 24.05 4.50
CA ALA A 451 -0.96 24.02 3.74
C ALA A 451 -2.06 23.14 4.39
N GLY A 452 -1.80 22.55 5.55
CA GLY A 452 -2.74 21.67 6.26
C GLY A 452 -2.84 20.27 5.67
N LEU A 453 -1.83 19.82 4.92
CA LEU A 453 -1.79 18.49 4.30
C LEU A 453 -0.96 17.50 5.14
N PRO A 454 -1.35 16.21 5.18
CA PRO A 454 -0.66 15.22 5.99
C PRO A 454 0.80 14.99 5.59
N LEU A 455 1.62 14.78 6.60
CA LEU A 455 3.00 14.33 6.50
C LEU A 455 3.19 13.06 7.34
N GLY A 456 3.92 12.08 6.81
CA GLY A 456 4.18 10.80 7.46
C GLY A 456 5.64 10.58 7.82
N LEU A 457 5.86 9.88 8.93
CA LEU A 457 7.14 9.30 9.30
C LEU A 457 7.15 7.80 9.04
N GLN A 458 8.29 7.26 8.64
CA GLN A 458 8.49 5.85 8.32
C GLN A 458 9.36 5.18 9.36
N LEU A 459 8.90 4.04 9.87
CA LEU A 459 9.70 3.07 10.60
C LEU A 459 10.11 1.93 9.65
N ILE A 460 11.39 1.52 9.71
CA ILE A 460 11.93 0.38 8.95
C ILE A 460 12.47 -0.62 9.95
N GLY A 461 12.05 -1.89 9.85
CA GLY A 461 12.43 -2.96 10.77
C GLY A 461 13.32 -4.02 10.15
N ARG A 462 13.84 -4.90 11.00
CA ARG A 462 14.50 -6.14 10.58
C ARG A 462 13.51 -7.05 9.88
N ALA A 463 14.00 -7.89 8.98
CA ALA A 463 13.17 -8.92 8.37
C ALA A 463 12.51 -9.80 9.45
N LEU A 464 11.22 -10.03 9.29
CA LEU A 464 10.37 -10.83 10.20
C LEU A 464 10.15 -10.23 11.61
N ASP A 465 10.56 -8.98 11.84
CA ASP A 465 10.35 -8.29 13.11
C ASP A 465 9.31 -7.16 13.01
N GLU A 466 8.18 -7.45 12.38
CA GLU A 466 7.04 -6.52 12.32
C GLU A 466 6.50 -6.21 13.73
N GLY A 467 6.72 -7.11 14.71
CA GLY A 467 6.31 -6.89 16.10
C GLY A 467 6.95 -5.64 16.71
N THR A 468 8.27 -5.48 16.53
CA THR A 468 8.99 -4.27 16.97
C THR A 468 8.46 -3.02 16.26
N LEU A 469 8.15 -3.11 14.96
CA LEU A 469 7.54 -1.99 14.23
C LEU A 469 6.18 -1.59 14.80
N PHE A 470 5.32 -2.54 15.14
CA PHE A 470 4.02 -2.24 15.74
C PHE A 470 4.14 -1.62 17.13
N SER A 471 5.11 -2.06 17.94
CA SER A 471 5.38 -1.46 19.26
C SER A 471 5.86 0.00 19.11
N LEU A 472 6.82 0.24 18.24
CA LEU A 472 7.36 1.58 17.94
C LEU A 472 6.32 2.47 17.25
N GLY A 473 5.56 1.90 16.32
CA GLY A 473 4.49 2.60 15.61
C GLY A 473 3.42 3.12 16.55
N ALA A 474 2.99 2.31 17.52
CA ALA A 474 2.03 2.72 18.52
C ALA A 474 2.57 3.82 19.46
N ALA A 475 3.86 3.76 19.81
CA ALA A 475 4.50 4.81 20.59
C ALA A 475 4.59 6.12 19.81
N LEU A 476 4.97 6.06 18.53
CA LEU A 476 5.05 7.22 17.64
C LEU A 476 3.67 7.83 17.37
N GLU A 477 2.65 7.00 17.05
CA GLU A 477 1.27 7.42 16.86
C GLU A 477 0.70 8.14 18.08
N LYS A 478 0.96 7.60 19.27
CA LYS A 478 0.56 8.20 20.55
C LYS A 478 1.22 9.57 20.76
N ALA A 479 2.52 9.68 20.48
CA ALA A 479 3.29 10.91 20.67
C ALA A 479 2.92 11.98 19.64
N ALA A 480 2.76 11.60 18.37
CA ALA A 480 2.32 12.48 17.30
C ALA A 480 0.90 13.01 17.53
N ALA A 481 0.06 12.24 18.19
CA ALA A 481 -1.34 12.56 18.51
C ALA A 481 -2.10 13.12 17.31
N PHE A 482 -1.84 12.60 16.10
CA PHE A 482 -2.47 13.05 14.87
C PHE A 482 -3.98 12.75 14.92
N ARG A 483 -4.80 13.80 14.87
CA ARG A 483 -6.27 13.71 14.97
C ARG A 483 -6.97 14.42 13.81
N ALA A 484 -6.18 15.05 12.93
CA ALA A 484 -6.73 15.77 11.79
C ALA A 484 -7.43 14.80 10.83
N LYS A 485 -8.53 15.24 10.26
CA LYS A 485 -9.31 14.51 9.26
C LYS A 485 -9.56 15.41 8.06
N PRO A 486 -9.73 14.85 6.86
CA PRO A 486 -10.14 15.65 5.72
C PRO A 486 -11.51 16.26 5.98
N GLN A 487 -11.70 17.52 5.56
CA GLN A 487 -13.03 18.15 5.56
C GLN A 487 -13.83 17.57 4.41
N LYS A 488 -15.05 17.10 4.69
CA LYS A 488 -15.94 16.51 3.69
C LYS A 488 -16.34 17.57 2.66
N TRP A 489 -15.92 17.41 1.43
CA TRP A 489 -16.22 18.27 0.28
C TRP A 489 -16.88 17.50 -0.89
N TRP A 490 -16.92 16.18 -0.76
CA TRP A 490 -17.51 15.23 -1.70
C TRP A 490 -18.94 14.89 -1.31
#